data_63ea8798c799e247b2601c278741cc39
#
_entry.id   63ea8798c799e247b2601c278741cc39
#
_cell.length_a   1.000
_cell.length_b   1.000
_cell.length_c   1.000
_cell.angle_alpha   90.00
_cell.angle_beta   90.00
_cell.angle_gamma   90.00
#
_symmetry.space_group_name_H-M   'P 1'
#
loop_
_entity.id
_entity.type
_entity.pdbx_description
1 polymer ?
#
loop_
_entity_poly.entity_id
_entity_poly.type
_entity_poly.pdbx_seq_one_letter_code
_entity_poly.pdbx_strand_id
1 'polypeptide(L)'
;PLVMVSPADSELIAGGSDERRRFMDVVISQYDKEYLEALIRYNKALAQRNTLLKSESPIEEELFLVWEEMMAQAGEIVFRKREAFIEEFIPIFQSFYSFISQDKEQVGLSYDSHARDASLLEVLKQSRERDKIMGFSLRGIHKDELNMLLGDFPIKKEGSQGQNKTYLVALKLAQFDFLKRTGRTIPLLLLDDIFDKLDASRVEQIVKLVAGDSFGQIFITDTNREHLDRILQKVGSDYKIFRVDQGVINEMGAEQ
;
A
#
# COMPACT_ATOMS: atom_id res chain seq x y z
N PRO A 1 0.41 -1.05 -15.81
CA PRO A 1 0.08 -0.83 -14.39
C PRO A 1 -0.84 0.37 -14.22
N LEU A 2 -1.58 0.43 -13.11
CA LEU A 2 -2.49 1.49 -12.76
C LEU A 2 -2.35 1.78 -11.27
N VAL A 3 -2.27 3.05 -10.90
CA VAL A 3 -2.33 3.49 -9.51
C VAL A 3 -3.52 4.41 -9.34
N MET A 4 -4.39 4.07 -8.39
CA MET A 4 -5.55 4.87 -8.05
C MET A 4 -5.40 5.42 -6.63
N VAL A 5 -5.77 6.67 -6.47
CA VAL A 5 -5.96 7.33 -5.17
C VAL A 5 -7.42 7.68 -5.05
N SER A 6 -8.09 7.13 -4.07
CA SER A 6 -9.53 7.34 -3.84
C SER A 6 -9.85 7.52 -2.35
N PRO A 7 -11.03 8.02 -2.00
CA PRO A 7 -11.45 8.11 -0.60
C PRO A 7 -11.46 6.76 0.14
N ALA A 8 -11.73 5.65 -0.57
CA ALA A 8 -11.71 4.29 0.00
C ALA A 8 -10.32 3.86 0.48
N ASP A 9 -9.25 4.40 -0.11
CA ASP A 9 -7.88 4.09 0.31
C ASP A 9 -7.53 4.60 1.72
N SER A 10 -8.40 5.40 2.36
CA SER A 10 -8.26 5.81 3.77
C SER A 10 -8.14 4.63 4.72
N GLU A 11 -8.71 3.46 4.36
CA GLU A 11 -8.58 2.22 5.11
C GLU A 11 -7.13 1.72 5.24
N LEU A 12 -6.25 2.12 4.35
CA LEU A 12 -4.83 1.80 4.45
C LEU A 12 -4.20 2.39 5.74
N ILE A 13 -4.65 3.56 6.15
CA ILE A 13 -4.22 4.22 7.40
C ILE A 13 -5.14 3.83 8.56
N ALA A 14 -6.45 3.95 8.38
CA ALA A 14 -7.44 3.75 9.43
C ALA A 14 -7.69 2.28 9.75
N GLY A 15 -7.53 1.39 8.79
CA GLY A 15 -7.81 -0.03 8.87
C GLY A 15 -6.81 -0.86 9.67
N GLY A 16 -6.89 -2.17 9.53
CA GLY A 16 -6.04 -3.15 10.19
C GLY A 16 -4.72 -3.40 9.46
N SER A 17 -3.89 -4.27 10.06
CA SER A 17 -2.61 -4.72 9.47
C SER A 17 -2.77 -5.47 8.15
N ASP A 18 -3.93 -6.08 7.91
CA ASP A 18 -4.27 -6.79 6.69
C ASP A 18 -4.33 -5.86 5.47
N GLU A 19 -4.86 -4.64 5.61
CA GLU A 19 -4.86 -3.65 4.53
C GLU A 19 -3.43 -3.22 4.17
N ARG A 20 -2.57 -3.03 5.16
CA ARG A 20 -1.16 -2.66 4.95
C ARG A 20 -0.34 -3.79 4.34
N ARG A 21 -0.58 -5.05 4.75
CA ARG A 21 0.01 -6.22 4.07
C ARG A 21 -0.46 -6.33 2.64
N ARG A 22 -1.78 -6.15 2.41
CA ARG A 22 -2.36 -6.17 1.06
C ARG A 22 -1.74 -5.11 0.16
N PHE A 23 -1.46 -3.91 0.69
CA PHE A 23 -0.76 -2.86 -0.06
C PHE A 23 0.61 -3.35 -0.54
N MET A 24 1.45 -3.90 0.35
CA MET A 24 2.75 -4.46 -0.03
C MET A 24 2.59 -5.58 -1.06
N ASP A 25 1.66 -6.51 -0.82
CA ASP A 25 1.43 -7.68 -1.68
C ASP A 25 1.00 -7.26 -3.10
N VAL A 26 0.10 -6.27 -3.21
CA VAL A 26 -0.36 -5.75 -4.51
C VAL A 26 0.78 -5.06 -5.26
N VAL A 27 1.61 -4.27 -4.57
CA VAL A 27 2.72 -3.58 -5.23
C VAL A 27 3.78 -4.56 -5.70
N ILE A 28 4.28 -5.43 -4.81
CA ILE A 28 5.38 -6.35 -5.12
C ILE A 28 4.98 -7.37 -6.19
N SER A 29 3.76 -7.89 -6.12
CA SER A 29 3.26 -8.90 -7.09
C SER A 29 3.17 -8.39 -8.53
N GLN A 30 3.16 -7.05 -8.75
CA GLN A 30 3.12 -6.48 -10.10
C GLN A 30 4.46 -6.59 -10.84
N TYR A 31 5.57 -6.66 -10.12
CA TYR A 31 6.90 -6.72 -10.74
C TYR A 31 7.71 -7.97 -10.38
N ASP A 32 7.34 -8.70 -9.32
CA ASP A 32 8.07 -9.87 -8.84
C ASP A 32 7.19 -11.12 -8.84
N LYS A 33 7.39 -11.96 -9.88
CA LYS A 33 6.64 -13.21 -10.05
C LYS A 33 7.00 -14.25 -8.98
N GLU A 34 8.26 -14.30 -8.53
CA GLU A 34 8.71 -15.20 -7.48
C GLU A 34 7.99 -14.90 -6.16
N TYR A 35 7.84 -13.60 -5.85
CA TYR A 35 7.06 -13.15 -4.71
C TYR A 35 5.61 -13.65 -4.76
N LEU A 36 4.93 -13.42 -5.89
CA LEU A 36 3.54 -13.83 -6.06
C LEU A 36 3.37 -15.34 -5.90
N GLU A 37 4.25 -16.15 -6.51
CA GLU A 37 4.23 -17.59 -6.39
C GLU A 37 4.50 -18.07 -4.95
N ALA A 38 5.42 -17.43 -4.24
CA ALA A 38 5.70 -17.71 -2.84
C ALA A 38 4.52 -17.34 -1.93
N LEU A 39 3.90 -16.18 -2.16
CA LEU A 39 2.72 -15.73 -1.41
C LEU A 39 1.53 -16.71 -1.57
N ILE A 40 1.28 -17.17 -2.78
CA ILE A 40 0.23 -18.17 -3.07
C ILE A 40 0.52 -19.49 -2.33
N ARG A 41 1.77 -19.99 -2.39
CA ARG A 41 2.18 -21.21 -1.69
C ARG A 41 2.04 -21.07 -0.18
N TYR A 42 2.47 -19.94 0.37
CA TYR A 42 2.33 -19.63 1.79
C TYR A 42 0.88 -19.65 2.24
N ASN A 43 0.01 -18.93 1.54
CA ASN A 43 -1.41 -18.84 1.89
C ASN A 43 -2.12 -20.21 1.79
N LYS A 44 -1.76 -21.03 0.82
CA LYS A 44 -2.27 -22.41 0.71
C LYS A 44 -1.83 -23.26 1.91
N ALA A 45 -0.55 -23.22 2.28
CA ALA A 45 -0.02 -23.95 3.43
C ALA A 45 -0.63 -23.47 4.75
N LEU A 46 -0.79 -22.15 4.92
CA LEU A 46 -1.46 -21.54 6.07
C LEU A 46 -2.91 -22.04 6.23
N ALA A 47 -3.66 -22.09 5.13
CA ALA A 47 -5.03 -22.59 5.14
C ALA A 47 -5.09 -24.07 5.57
N GLN A 48 -4.19 -24.90 5.08
CA GLN A 48 -4.10 -26.31 5.44
C GLN A 48 -3.69 -26.48 6.92
N ARG A 49 -2.67 -25.76 7.38
CA ARG A 49 -2.27 -25.76 8.79
C ARG A 49 -3.42 -25.36 9.70
N ASN A 50 -4.17 -24.30 9.35
CA ASN A 50 -5.32 -23.85 10.13
C ASN A 50 -6.47 -24.87 10.13
N THR A 51 -6.62 -25.69 9.08
CA THR A 51 -7.57 -26.80 9.07
C THR A 51 -7.15 -27.89 10.07
N LEU A 52 -5.87 -28.22 10.14
CA LEU A 52 -5.36 -29.17 11.13
C LEU A 52 -5.54 -28.66 12.57
N LEU A 53 -5.28 -27.36 12.80
CA LEU A 53 -5.44 -26.74 14.12
C LEU A 53 -6.88 -26.77 14.66
N LYS A 54 -7.87 -26.88 13.78
CA LYS A 54 -9.31 -26.96 14.13
C LYS A 54 -9.81 -28.39 14.32
N SER A 55 -8.99 -29.41 14.05
CA SER A 55 -9.40 -30.80 14.17
C SER A 55 -9.58 -31.19 15.62
N GLU A 56 -10.68 -31.84 15.93
CA GLU A 56 -10.95 -32.44 17.24
C GLU A 56 -10.22 -33.78 17.43
N SER A 57 -9.80 -34.39 16.34
CA SER A 57 -9.04 -35.66 16.39
C SER A 57 -7.54 -35.42 16.55
N PRO A 58 -6.83 -36.29 17.26
CA PRO A 58 -5.37 -36.22 17.34
C PRO A 58 -4.76 -36.25 15.94
N ILE A 59 -3.87 -35.30 15.64
CA ILE A 59 -3.17 -35.21 14.39
C ILE A 59 -1.70 -35.49 14.63
N GLU A 60 -1.10 -36.31 13.77
CA GLU A 60 0.32 -36.65 13.81
C GLU A 60 1.17 -35.41 13.58
N GLU A 61 2.26 -35.29 14.33
CA GLU A 61 3.15 -34.11 14.27
C GLU A 61 3.78 -33.96 12.89
N GLU A 62 4.05 -35.05 12.20
CA GLU A 62 4.61 -35.10 10.86
C GLU A 62 3.73 -34.32 9.86
N LEU A 63 2.41 -34.40 10.01
CA LEU A 63 1.49 -33.69 9.11
C LEU A 63 1.55 -32.17 9.33
N PHE A 64 1.70 -31.71 10.58
CA PHE A 64 1.97 -30.29 10.85
C PHE A 64 3.29 -29.86 10.25
N LEU A 65 4.33 -30.68 10.39
CA LEU A 65 5.67 -30.34 9.91
C LEU A 65 5.71 -30.10 8.40
N VAL A 66 4.99 -30.89 7.61
CA VAL A 66 4.89 -30.71 6.15
C VAL A 66 4.40 -29.29 5.79
N TRP A 67 3.33 -28.83 6.43
CA TRP A 67 2.77 -27.50 6.13
C TRP A 67 3.62 -26.38 6.74
N GLU A 68 4.20 -26.58 7.91
CA GLU A 68 5.10 -25.61 8.55
C GLU A 68 6.38 -25.42 7.74
N GLU A 69 6.98 -26.46 7.19
CA GLU A 69 8.13 -26.35 6.29
C GLU A 69 7.77 -25.61 4.99
N MET A 70 6.60 -25.90 4.41
CA MET A 70 6.14 -25.18 3.23
C MET A 70 5.87 -23.70 3.55
N MET A 71 5.26 -23.40 4.71
CA MET A 71 5.07 -22.01 5.19
C MET A 71 6.41 -21.32 5.42
N ALA A 72 7.39 -22.01 6.03
CA ALA A 72 8.69 -21.42 6.32
C ALA A 72 9.46 -21.10 5.04
N GLN A 73 9.55 -22.03 4.09
CA GLN A 73 10.25 -21.82 2.81
C GLN A 73 9.61 -20.68 2.00
N ALA A 74 8.30 -20.69 1.85
CA ALA A 74 7.61 -19.67 1.08
C ALA A 74 7.59 -18.31 1.84
N GLY A 75 7.43 -18.36 3.16
CA GLY A 75 7.40 -17.18 4.02
C GLY A 75 8.73 -16.44 4.07
N GLU A 76 9.86 -17.15 4.03
CA GLU A 76 11.19 -16.54 3.96
C GLU A 76 11.39 -15.72 2.68
N ILE A 77 10.90 -16.22 1.54
CA ILE A 77 10.95 -15.47 0.28
C ILE A 77 10.10 -14.20 0.40
N VAL A 78 8.87 -14.33 0.91
CA VAL A 78 7.96 -13.18 1.07
C VAL A 78 8.56 -12.15 2.03
N PHE A 79 9.12 -12.58 3.17
CA PHE A 79 9.76 -11.70 4.14
C PHE A 79 10.88 -10.88 3.52
N ARG A 80 11.85 -11.53 2.87
CA ARG A 80 13.01 -10.85 2.25
C ARG A 80 12.60 -9.85 1.18
N LYS A 81 11.60 -10.21 0.36
CA LYS A 81 11.10 -9.33 -0.70
C LYS A 81 10.33 -8.13 -0.16
N ARG A 82 9.56 -8.30 0.93
CA ARG A 82 8.91 -7.17 1.62
C ARG A 82 9.94 -6.25 2.27
N GLU A 83 10.95 -6.81 2.92
CA GLU A 83 12.02 -6.04 3.55
C GLU A 83 12.77 -5.18 2.51
N ALA A 84 13.23 -5.78 1.42
CA ALA A 84 13.89 -5.08 0.32
C ALA A 84 12.99 -4.00 -0.30
N PHE A 85 11.70 -4.32 -0.53
CA PHE A 85 10.73 -3.35 -1.03
C PHE A 85 10.61 -2.14 -0.11
N ILE A 86 10.48 -2.35 1.20
CA ILE A 86 10.30 -1.25 2.15
C ILE A 86 11.56 -0.39 2.25
N GLU A 87 12.75 -0.98 2.23
CA GLU A 87 14.01 -0.23 2.21
C GLU A 87 14.12 0.72 1.01
N GLU A 88 13.74 0.25 -0.17
CA GLU A 88 13.74 1.08 -1.39
C GLU A 88 12.59 2.09 -1.43
N PHE A 89 11.44 1.74 -0.86
CA PHE A 89 10.22 2.53 -0.92
C PHE A 89 10.22 3.72 0.04
N ILE A 90 10.81 3.58 1.23
CA ILE A 90 10.85 4.63 2.26
C ILE A 90 11.37 5.97 1.73
N PRO A 91 12.54 6.07 1.08
CA PRO A 91 13.06 7.35 0.62
C PRO A 91 12.18 7.99 -0.46
N ILE A 92 11.53 7.20 -1.31
CA ILE A 92 10.61 7.69 -2.33
C ILE A 92 9.37 8.30 -1.64
N PHE A 93 8.78 7.57 -0.70
CA PHE A 93 7.63 8.04 0.07
C PHE A 93 7.93 9.32 0.85
N GLN A 94 9.05 9.35 1.57
CA GLN A 94 9.48 10.53 2.32
C GLN A 94 9.67 11.74 1.44
N SER A 95 10.25 11.58 0.25
CA SER A 95 10.44 12.67 -0.71
C SER A 95 9.10 13.29 -1.14
N PHE A 96 8.08 12.47 -1.47
CA PHE A 96 6.75 12.98 -1.81
C PHE A 96 6.08 13.68 -0.62
N TYR A 97 6.17 13.08 0.57
CA TYR A 97 5.57 13.69 1.74
C TYR A 97 6.22 15.02 2.11
N SER A 98 7.55 15.09 2.16
CA SER A 98 8.32 16.32 2.39
C SER A 98 7.96 17.42 1.40
N PHE A 99 7.84 17.08 0.12
CA PHE A 99 7.43 18.06 -0.88
C PHE A 99 6.02 18.61 -0.61
N ILE A 100 5.04 17.73 -0.33
CA ILE A 100 3.65 18.16 -0.08
C ILE A 100 3.53 18.94 1.22
N SER A 101 4.22 18.53 2.29
CA SER A 101 4.21 19.18 3.60
C SER A 101 5.15 20.38 3.69
N GLN A 102 5.99 20.62 2.66
CA GLN A 102 7.04 21.66 2.65
C GLN A 102 8.02 21.47 3.83
N ASP A 103 8.46 20.23 4.04
CA ASP A 103 9.39 19.82 5.10
C ASP A 103 8.95 20.17 6.53
N LYS A 104 7.65 20.45 6.75
CA LYS A 104 7.13 20.80 8.08
C LYS A 104 6.93 19.62 9.00
N GLU A 105 6.88 18.42 8.44
CA GLU A 105 6.54 17.19 9.15
C GLU A 105 7.45 16.06 8.71
N GLN A 106 7.81 15.19 9.64
CA GLN A 106 8.59 13.98 9.34
C GLN A 106 7.68 12.76 9.36
N VAL A 107 7.88 11.88 8.41
CA VAL A 107 7.14 10.62 8.32
C VAL A 107 8.07 9.44 8.15
N GLY A 108 7.61 8.27 8.58
CA GLY A 108 8.36 7.03 8.47
C GLY A 108 7.46 5.83 8.18
N LEU A 109 8.11 4.78 7.72
CA LEU A 109 7.57 3.42 7.63
C LEU A 109 8.53 2.49 8.36
N SER A 110 8.01 1.53 9.11
CA SER A 110 8.81 0.45 9.65
C SER A 110 8.11 -0.89 9.46
N TYR A 111 8.86 -1.89 9.03
CA TYR A 111 8.32 -3.21 8.74
C TYR A 111 8.75 -4.18 9.83
N ASP A 112 7.76 -4.79 10.49
CA ASP A 112 7.95 -5.78 11.55
C ASP A 112 7.47 -7.16 11.08
N SER A 113 8.29 -8.18 11.30
CA SER A 113 7.97 -9.56 10.96
C SER A 113 8.53 -10.55 11.97
N HIS A 114 7.79 -11.62 12.20
CA HIS A 114 8.28 -12.75 13.01
C HIS A 114 9.45 -13.51 12.37
N ALA A 115 9.71 -13.31 11.08
CA ALA A 115 10.81 -13.93 10.36
C ALA A 115 12.14 -13.15 10.48
N ARG A 116 12.16 -11.99 11.16
CA ARG A 116 13.36 -11.14 11.26
C ARG A 116 14.45 -11.74 12.12
N ASP A 117 14.10 -12.23 13.31
CA ASP A 117 15.06 -12.58 14.35
C ASP A 117 15.21 -14.09 14.55
N ALA A 118 14.39 -14.90 13.91
CA ALA A 118 14.39 -16.36 14.06
C ALA A 118 13.91 -17.06 12.79
N SER A 119 14.32 -18.31 12.62
CA SER A 119 13.79 -19.18 11.57
C SER A 119 12.26 -19.28 11.66
N LEU A 120 11.57 -19.02 10.58
CA LEU A 120 10.10 -19.08 10.56
C LEU A 120 9.57 -20.46 10.92
N LEU A 121 10.31 -21.54 10.58
CA LEU A 121 9.98 -22.89 10.98
C LEU A 121 9.99 -23.07 12.51
N GLU A 122 11.01 -22.54 13.17
CA GLU A 122 11.11 -22.58 14.64
C GLU A 122 10.01 -21.77 15.29
N VAL A 123 9.71 -20.57 14.77
CA VAL A 123 8.61 -19.73 15.22
C VAL A 123 7.27 -20.46 15.14
N LEU A 124 7.00 -21.16 14.04
CA LEU A 124 5.76 -21.93 13.84
C LEU A 124 5.67 -23.12 14.77
N LYS A 125 6.77 -23.89 14.94
CA LYS A 125 6.84 -25.02 15.88
C LYS A 125 6.60 -24.60 17.32
N GLN A 126 7.24 -23.53 17.76
CA GLN A 126 7.11 -23.00 19.12
C GLN A 126 5.70 -22.46 19.42
N SER A 127 4.98 -21.94 18.42
CA SER A 127 3.63 -21.43 18.60
C SER A 127 2.54 -22.54 18.53
N ARG A 128 2.86 -23.74 18.07
CA ARG A 128 1.88 -24.77 17.71
C ARG A 128 0.87 -25.10 18.81
N GLU A 129 1.34 -25.32 20.03
CA GLU A 129 0.42 -25.65 21.15
C GLU A 129 -0.57 -24.52 21.44
N ARG A 130 -0.09 -23.29 21.36
CA ARG A 130 -0.94 -22.12 21.53
C ARG A 130 -1.91 -21.94 20.34
N ASP A 131 -1.44 -22.21 19.13
CA ASP A 131 -2.23 -22.17 17.91
C ASP A 131 -3.36 -23.23 17.94
N LYS A 132 -3.09 -24.45 18.48
CA LYS A 132 -4.11 -25.49 18.70
C LYS A 132 -5.24 -25.00 19.62
N ILE A 133 -4.90 -24.31 20.70
CA ILE A 133 -5.91 -23.75 21.63
C ILE A 133 -6.77 -22.71 20.93
N MET A 134 -6.16 -21.88 20.09
CA MET A 134 -6.85 -20.78 19.37
C MET A 134 -7.55 -21.24 18.09
N GLY A 135 -7.21 -22.41 17.55
CA GLY A 135 -7.74 -22.93 16.28
C GLY A 135 -7.22 -22.23 15.02
N PHE A 136 -6.15 -21.42 15.13
CA PHE A 136 -5.51 -20.73 13.99
C PHE A 136 -4.07 -20.33 14.30
N SER A 137 -3.29 -20.09 13.24
CA SER A 137 -1.89 -19.70 13.34
C SER A 137 -1.75 -18.25 13.85
N LEU A 138 -1.05 -18.06 14.97
CA LEU A 138 -0.80 -16.77 15.61
C LEU A 138 0.49 -16.11 15.12
N ARG A 139 1.39 -16.88 14.50
CA ARG A 139 2.72 -16.44 14.08
C ARG A 139 2.94 -16.70 12.59
N GLY A 140 3.78 -15.90 11.96
CA GLY A 140 4.15 -16.01 10.54
C GLY A 140 3.95 -14.70 9.79
N ILE A 141 4.29 -14.68 8.50
CA ILE A 141 4.28 -13.46 7.65
C ILE A 141 2.86 -12.89 7.41
N HIS A 142 1.82 -13.68 7.64
CA HIS A 142 0.42 -13.21 7.64
C HIS A 142 0.06 -12.38 8.88
N LYS A 143 0.99 -12.20 9.82
CA LYS A 143 0.91 -11.33 11.00
C LYS A 143 1.90 -10.17 10.95
N ASP A 144 2.64 -10.03 9.85
CA ASP A 144 3.55 -8.90 9.68
C ASP A 144 2.81 -7.56 9.78
N GLU A 145 3.55 -6.54 10.20
CA GLU A 145 3.04 -5.18 10.34
C GLU A 145 3.90 -4.19 9.55
N LEU A 146 3.23 -3.30 8.84
CA LEU A 146 3.83 -2.10 8.30
C LEU A 146 3.37 -0.91 9.14
N ASN A 147 4.23 -0.48 10.04
CA ASN A 147 3.96 0.68 10.89
C ASN A 147 4.09 1.96 10.08
N MET A 148 3.10 2.81 10.16
CA MET A 148 3.02 4.12 9.52
C MET A 148 3.16 5.21 10.57
N LEU A 149 4.21 6.02 10.46
CA LEU A 149 4.61 6.95 11.50
C LEU A 149 4.54 8.41 11.04
N LEU A 150 4.11 9.28 11.95
CA LEU A 150 4.26 10.73 11.89
C LEU A 150 5.19 11.14 13.05
N GLY A 151 6.41 11.55 12.75
CA GLY A 151 7.47 11.56 13.75
C GLY A 151 7.69 10.16 14.32
N ASP A 152 7.66 10.05 15.63
CA ASP A 152 7.83 8.78 16.36
C ASP A 152 6.49 8.07 16.69
N PHE A 153 5.35 8.63 16.27
CA PHE A 153 4.04 8.16 16.67
C PHE A 153 3.24 7.56 15.51
N PRO A 154 2.38 6.56 15.78
CA PRO A 154 1.50 6.01 14.75
C PRO A 154 0.57 7.08 14.18
N ILE A 155 0.64 7.33 12.87
CA ILE A 155 -0.17 8.37 12.21
C ILE A 155 -1.67 8.15 12.38
N LYS A 156 -2.12 6.92 12.46
CA LYS A 156 -3.53 6.56 12.73
C LYS A 156 -4.07 7.20 14.00
N LYS A 157 -3.22 7.39 15.02
CA LYS A 157 -3.63 7.92 16.34
C LYS A 157 -3.43 9.43 16.46
N GLU A 158 -2.31 9.93 15.94
CA GLU A 158 -1.85 11.29 16.17
C GLU A 158 -2.08 12.22 14.96
N GLY A 159 -2.31 11.65 13.77
CA GLY A 159 -2.48 12.43 12.56
C GLY A 159 -3.83 13.14 12.48
N SER A 160 -3.80 14.43 12.14
CA SER A 160 -4.99 15.16 11.73
C SER A 160 -5.56 14.61 10.42
N GLN A 161 -6.80 14.96 10.06
CA GLN A 161 -7.40 14.52 8.80
C GLN A 161 -6.58 14.95 7.58
N GLY A 162 -6.06 16.18 7.57
CA GLY A 162 -5.19 16.67 6.49
C GLY A 162 -3.84 15.94 6.43
N GLN A 163 -3.23 15.60 7.58
CA GLN A 163 -2.00 14.81 7.63
C GLN A 163 -2.23 13.39 7.13
N ASN A 164 -3.30 12.72 7.56
CA ASN A 164 -3.67 11.39 7.08
C ASN A 164 -3.90 11.39 5.57
N LYS A 165 -4.61 12.38 5.03
CA LYS A 165 -4.84 12.50 3.59
C LYS A 165 -3.53 12.75 2.83
N THR A 166 -2.67 13.64 3.33
CA THR A 166 -1.34 13.90 2.75
C THR A 166 -0.48 12.64 2.73
N TYR A 167 -0.49 11.89 3.83
CA TYR A 167 0.25 10.64 3.96
C TYR A 167 -0.20 9.62 2.91
N LEU A 168 -1.51 9.45 2.76
CA LEU A 168 -2.10 8.57 1.78
C LEU A 168 -1.72 8.97 0.35
N VAL A 169 -1.87 10.25 0.01
CA VAL A 169 -1.51 10.75 -1.33
C VAL A 169 -0.02 10.54 -1.60
N ALA A 170 0.86 10.90 -0.66
CA ALA A 170 2.30 10.70 -0.80
C ALA A 170 2.66 9.21 -0.96
N LEU A 171 2.02 8.31 -0.20
CA LEU A 171 2.24 6.87 -0.30
C LEU A 171 1.86 6.31 -1.68
N LYS A 172 0.74 6.77 -2.24
CA LYS A 172 0.26 6.35 -3.56
C LYS A 172 1.10 6.95 -4.70
N LEU A 173 1.55 8.19 -4.57
CA LEU A 173 2.49 8.79 -5.55
C LEU A 173 3.85 8.07 -5.50
N ALA A 174 4.30 7.68 -4.31
CA ALA A 174 5.49 6.84 -4.16
C ALA A 174 5.29 5.46 -4.79
N GLN A 175 4.11 4.84 -4.63
CA GLN A 175 3.76 3.59 -5.31
C GLN A 175 3.85 3.74 -6.84
N PHE A 176 3.34 4.84 -7.38
CA PHE A 176 3.44 5.13 -8.81
C PHE A 176 4.90 5.23 -9.27
N ASP A 177 5.71 6.04 -8.58
CA ASP A 177 7.11 6.27 -8.94
C ASP A 177 7.93 4.98 -8.80
N PHE A 178 7.69 4.19 -7.74
CA PHE A 178 8.32 2.88 -7.55
C PHE A 178 7.99 1.92 -8.70
N LEU A 179 6.71 1.78 -9.08
CA LEU A 179 6.29 0.93 -10.19
C LEU A 179 6.81 1.43 -11.55
N LYS A 180 6.94 2.74 -11.72
CA LYS A 180 7.57 3.34 -12.91
C LYS A 180 9.04 2.97 -13.01
N ARG A 181 9.80 2.96 -11.90
CA ARG A 181 11.24 2.62 -11.87
C ARG A 181 11.49 1.14 -12.08
N THR A 182 10.66 0.29 -11.49
CA THR A 182 10.80 -1.17 -11.53
C THR A 182 10.14 -1.82 -12.75
N GLY A 183 9.13 -1.17 -13.33
CA GLY A 183 8.36 -1.65 -14.46
C GLY A 183 8.91 -1.26 -15.82
N ARG A 184 8.33 -1.87 -16.87
CA ARG A 184 8.67 -1.57 -18.29
C ARG A 184 7.80 -0.47 -18.90
N THR A 185 6.74 -0.07 -18.22
CA THR A 185 5.73 0.88 -18.71
C THR A 185 5.39 1.88 -17.61
N ILE A 186 5.13 3.12 -17.99
CA ILE A 186 4.65 4.15 -17.07
C ILE A 186 3.23 3.78 -16.65
N PRO A 187 2.92 3.72 -15.35
CA PRO A 187 1.56 3.47 -14.88
C PRO A 187 0.59 4.59 -15.29
N LEU A 188 -0.70 4.27 -15.38
CA LEU A 188 -1.75 5.28 -15.37
C LEU A 188 -1.99 5.76 -13.94
N LEU A 189 -2.20 7.07 -13.75
CA LEU A 189 -2.55 7.66 -12.46
C LEU A 189 -4.01 8.12 -12.45
N LEU A 190 -4.79 7.59 -11.51
CA LEU A 190 -6.17 8.00 -11.29
C LEU A 190 -6.26 8.70 -9.93
N LEU A 191 -6.75 9.93 -9.90
CA LEU A 191 -6.90 10.75 -8.71
C LEU A 191 -8.39 11.08 -8.53
N ASP A 192 -9.03 10.39 -7.58
CA ASP A 192 -10.46 10.52 -7.32
C ASP A 192 -10.70 11.28 -6.02
N ASP A 193 -11.24 12.49 -6.11
CA ASP A 193 -11.61 13.37 -4.99
C ASP A 193 -10.48 13.54 -3.94
N ILE A 194 -9.27 13.81 -4.44
CA ILE A 194 -8.07 13.82 -3.57
C ILE A 194 -7.89 15.10 -2.78
N PHE A 195 -8.52 16.21 -3.18
CA PHE A 195 -8.28 17.54 -2.60
C PHE A 195 -9.15 17.83 -1.38
N ASP A 196 -10.19 17.01 -1.13
CA ASP A 196 -11.03 17.16 0.06
C ASP A 196 -10.19 17.08 1.35
N LYS A 197 -10.50 17.94 2.33
CA LYS A 197 -9.84 18.02 3.66
C LYS A 197 -8.36 18.43 3.65
N LEU A 198 -7.83 18.88 2.52
CA LEU A 198 -6.49 19.46 2.43
C LEU A 198 -6.57 20.98 2.51
N ASP A 199 -5.57 21.58 3.15
CA ASP A 199 -5.38 23.03 3.11
C ASP A 199 -4.86 23.50 1.74
N ALA A 200 -5.04 24.78 1.43
CA ALA A 200 -4.67 25.37 0.14
C ALA A 200 -3.19 25.18 -0.22
N SER A 201 -2.29 25.16 0.78
CA SER A 201 -0.86 24.96 0.56
C SER A 201 -0.56 23.55 0.07
N ARG A 202 -1.14 22.52 0.70
CA ARG A 202 -0.98 21.11 0.30
C ARG A 202 -1.60 20.84 -1.07
N VAL A 203 -2.79 21.38 -1.34
CA VAL A 203 -3.41 21.35 -2.66
C VAL A 203 -2.47 21.92 -3.72
N GLU A 204 -1.88 23.08 -3.46
CA GLU A 204 -0.93 23.71 -4.40
C GLU A 204 0.28 22.81 -4.69
N GLN A 205 0.87 22.17 -3.66
CA GLN A 205 2.01 21.27 -3.88
C GLN A 205 1.62 20.03 -4.67
N ILE A 206 0.47 19.41 -4.39
CA ILE A 206 -0.01 18.25 -5.16
C ILE A 206 -0.25 18.66 -6.64
N VAL A 207 -0.88 19.82 -6.86
CA VAL A 207 -1.07 20.37 -8.22
C VAL A 207 0.26 20.55 -8.95
N LYS A 208 1.29 21.08 -8.29
CA LYS A 208 2.64 21.21 -8.87
C LYS A 208 3.25 19.87 -9.25
N LEU A 209 3.04 18.84 -8.43
CA LEU A 209 3.52 17.49 -8.71
C LEU A 209 2.83 16.90 -9.95
N VAL A 210 1.49 16.94 -9.99
CA VAL A 210 0.73 16.30 -11.07
C VAL A 210 0.79 17.09 -12.39
N ALA A 211 1.04 18.39 -12.33
CA ALA A 211 1.25 19.24 -13.52
C ALA A 211 2.62 19.04 -14.19
N GLY A 212 3.55 18.35 -13.52
CA GLY A 212 4.87 18.05 -14.10
C GLY A 212 4.85 16.79 -14.99
N ASP A 213 5.87 16.65 -15.83
CA ASP A 213 5.99 15.57 -16.84
C ASP A 213 6.27 14.18 -16.25
N SER A 214 6.30 14.06 -14.93
CA SER A 214 6.75 12.85 -14.25
C SER A 214 5.74 11.69 -14.27
N PHE A 215 4.45 11.98 -14.42
CA PHE A 215 3.37 11.00 -14.22
C PHE A 215 2.75 10.43 -15.50
N GLY A 216 3.11 10.92 -16.68
CA GLY A 216 2.50 10.46 -17.95
C GLY A 216 1.00 10.80 -18.01
N GLN A 217 0.14 9.81 -18.25
CA GLN A 217 -1.30 10.05 -18.34
C GLN A 217 -1.97 10.02 -16.96
N ILE A 218 -2.71 11.11 -16.64
CA ILE A 218 -3.42 11.28 -15.39
C ILE A 218 -4.91 11.49 -15.68
N PHE A 219 -5.77 10.85 -14.87
CA PHE A 219 -7.19 11.15 -14.80
C PHE A 219 -7.50 11.72 -13.43
N ILE A 220 -8.18 12.86 -13.38
CA ILE A 220 -8.55 13.52 -12.13
C ILE A 220 -10.05 13.70 -12.12
N THR A 221 -10.71 13.29 -11.04
CA THR A 221 -12.10 13.63 -10.75
C THR A 221 -12.13 14.55 -9.53
N ASP A 222 -12.99 15.55 -9.57
CA ASP A 222 -13.25 16.46 -8.45
C ASP A 222 -14.65 17.05 -8.58
N THR A 223 -15.29 17.29 -7.46
CA THR A 223 -16.57 18.00 -7.40
C THR A 223 -16.39 19.53 -7.34
N ASN A 224 -15.18 20.00 -6.99
CA ASN A 224 -14.84 21.42 -6.91
C ASN A 224 -14.04 21.88 -8.14
N ARG A 225 -14.71 22.67 -9.00
CA ARG A 225 -14.10 23.20 -10.22
C ARG A 225 -12.86 24.06 -9.96
N GLU A 226 -12.79 24.80 -8.85
CA GLU A 226 -11.63 25.67 -8.55
C GLU A 226 -10.31 24.89 -8.44
N HIS A 227 -10.37 23.64 -7.94
CA HIS A 227 -9.18 22.78 -7.87
C HIS A 227 -8.69 22.42 -9.26
N LEU A 228 -9.61 22.04 -10.16
CA LEU A 228 -9.30 21.71 -11.55
C LEU A 228 -8.75 22.92 -12.30
N ASP A 229 -9.36 24.09 -12.17
CA ASP A 229 -8.90 25.32 -12.83
C ASP A 229 -7.47 25.68 -12.41
N ARG A 230 -7.10 25.50 -11.14
CA ARG A 230 -5.72 25.71 -10.67
C ARG A 230 -4.72 24.71 -11.30
N ILE A 231 -5.13 23.49 -11.52
CA ILE A 231 -4.31 22.49 -12.22
C ILE A 231 -4.14 22.91 -13.67
N LEU A 232 -5.24 23.23 -14.35
CA LEU A 232 -5.24 23.56 -15.77
C LEU A 232 -4.42 24.81 -16.10
N GLN A 233 -4.41 25.82 -15.20
CA GLN A 233 -3.55 27.02 -15.35
C GLN A 233 -2.04 26.67 -15.38
N LYS A 234 -1.64 25.51 -14.82
CA LYS A 234 -0.23 25.09 -14.73
C LYS A 234 0.18 24.07 -15.77
N VAL A 235 -0.76 23.29 -16.32
CA VAL A 235 -0.49 22.16 -17.24
C VAL A 235 -0.35 22.61 -18.69
N GLY A 236 -0.69 23.82 -19.06
CA GLY A 236 -0.65 24.26 -20.48
C GLY A 236 -1.80 23.69 -21.30
N SER A 237 -1.55 23.27 -22.54
CA SER A 237 -2.62 22.96 -23.53
C SER A 237 -2.97 21.46 -23.70
N ASP A 238 -2.27 20.55 -23.05
CA ASP A 238 -2.43 19.11 -23.29
C ASP A 238 -3.37 18.46 -22.25
N TYR A 239 -4.63 18.90 -22.23
CA TYR A 239 -5.66 18.31 -21.39
C TYR A 239 -7.03 18.31 -22.07
N LYS A 240 -7.94 17.44 -21.55
CA LYS A 240 -9.36 17.40 -21.91
C LYS A 240 -10.21 17.48 -20.64
N ILE A 241 -11.30 18.23 -20.73
CA ILE A 241 -12.28 18.35 -19.64
C ILE A 241 -13.56 17.61 -20.05
N PHE A 242 -14.05 16.81 -19.14
CA PHE A 242 -15.31 16.11 -19.29
C PHE A 242 -16.25 16.48 -18.14
N ARG A 243 -17.44 16.94 -18.48
CA ARG A 243 -18.52 17.12 -17.52
C ARG A 243 -19.36 15.85 -17.49
N VAL A 244 -19.56 15.32 -16.30
CA VAL A 244 -20.45 14.17 -16.05
C VAL A 244 -21.73 14.69 -15.38
N ASP A 245 -22.88 14.48 -16.03
CA ASP A 245 -24.17 14.88 -15.50
C ASP A 245 -25.18 13.73 -15.73
N GLN A 246 -25.77 13.23 -14.67
CA GLN A 246 -26.72 12.10 -14.66
C GLN A 246 -26.26 10.87 -15.48
N GLY A 247 -24.93 10.57 -15.43
CA GLY A 247 -24.33 9.44 -16.15
C GLY A 247 -23.99 9.74 -17.63
N VAL A 248 -24.26 10.95 -18.12
CA VAL A 248 -23.88 11.40 -19.47
C VAL A 248 -22.54 12.14 -19.37
N ILE A 249 -21.60 11.77 -20.25
CA ILE A 249 -20.28 12.39 -20.35
C ILE A 249 -20.24 13.33 -21.55
N ASN A 250 -19.97 14.60 -21.30
CA ASN A 250 -19.84 15.62 -22.34
C ASN A 250 -18.41 16.20 -22.31
N GLU A 251 -17.70 16.16 -23.43
CA GLU A 251 -16.42 16.86 -23.58
C GLU A 251 -16.67 18.37 -23.62
N MET A 252 -16.02 19.09 -22.70
CA MET A 252 -16.08 20.55 -22.71
C MET A 252 -14.95 21.07 -23.60
N GLY A 253 -15.27 21.93 -24.59
CA GLY A 253 -14.23 22.62 -25.36
C GLY A 253 -13.32 23.42 -24.42
N ALA A 254 -12.03 23.49 -24.73
CA ALA A 254 -11.12 24.39 -24.04
C ALA A 254 -11.69 25.82 -24.20
N GLU A 255 -12.22 26.39 -23.12
CA GLU A 255 -12.54 27.82 -23.10
C GLU A 255 -11.22 28.55 -23.24
N GLN A 256 -11.09 29.32 -24.36
CA GLN A 256 -9.97 30.21 -24.64
C GLN A 256 -9.90 31.36 -23.64
#